data_76ddedb5f8ba75a5521858249e9ed55e
#
_entry.id   76ddedb5f8ba75a5521858249e9ed55e
#
_cell.length_a   1.000
_cell.length_b   1.000
_cell.length_c   1.000
_cell.angle_alpha   90.00
_cell.angle_beta   90.00
_cell.angle_gamma   90.00
#
_symmetry.space_group_name_H-M   'P 1'
#
loop_
_entity.id
_entity.type
_entity.pdbx_description
1 polymer ?
#
loop_
_entity_poly.entity_id
_entity_poly.type
_entity_poly.pdbx_seq_one_letter_code
_entity_poly.pdbx_strand_id
1 'polypeptide(L)'
;MVAAAYMPHAKGFPETLTEQALEDALGSATEVPVLAISGLQGSGKSTLAAQVVASARRRGLNAATLSIDDVYLTRARRQRLARQVHPLLVTRGPPSTHDLPLAHRVLDAVAARRPLVLPRFDKLADERLPDAQWPRLDQPLDLLVFEGWFLGTPAQDEADIDPPLNALEREADGDGRWRRWCNEALAGDYQALWQRCDRLWFLQPPDFSVVPRWRWQQEQALQAAQPGRHGMSRPQLERFVQYYERVSRHALRTLPAIADRVVVLDAQRQVQALR
;
A
#
# COMPACT_ATOMS: atom_id res chain seq x y z
N MET A 1 -8.13 -1.65 -21.67
CA MET A 1 -7.82 -2.53 -20.56
C MET A 1 -6.33 -2.38 -20.25
N VAL A 2 -5.98 -1.46 -19.33
CA VAL A 2 -4.62 -1.40 -18.77
C VAL A 2 -4.68 -2.21 -17.49
N ALA A 3 -4.49 -3.52 -17.61
CA ALA A 3 -4.22 -4.35 -16.46
C ALA A 3 -2.93 -3.81 -15.83
N ALA A 4 -2.98 -3.44 -14.55
CA ALA A 4 -1.77 -3.26 -13.77
C ALA A 4 -0.86 -4.45 -14.08
N ALA A 5 0.38 -4.19 -14.51
CA ALA A 5 1.34 -5.23 -14.80
C ALA A 5 1.59 -6.00 -13.52
N TYR A 6 0.75 -7.00 -13.31
CA TYR A 6 0.83 -7.98 -12.24
C TYR A 6 2.07 -8.82 -12.51
N MET A 7 3.05 -8.67 -11.66
CA MET A 7 4.20 -9.54 -11.64
C MET A 7 3.94 -10.69 -10.68
N PRO A 8 3.73 -11.89 -11.18
CA PRO A 8 3.60 -13.02 -10.31
C PRO A 8 4.93 -13.26 -9.58
N HIS A 9 4.89 -13.47 -8.27
CA HIS A 9 5.76 -14.49 -7.70
C HIS A 9 5.57 -15.72 -8.58
N ALA A 10 6.62 -16.38 -9.01
CA ALA A 10 6.53 -17.49 -9.97
C ALA A 10 5.51 -18.59 -9.55
N LYS A 11 4.92 -18.52 -8.33
CA LYS A 11 3.91 -19.45 -7.81
C LYS A 11 2.77 -18.82 -6.98
N GLY A 12 2.75 -17.50 -6.73
CA GLY A 12 1.76 -16.89 -5.80
C GLY A 12 1.89 -17.38 -4.35
N PHE A 13 0.92 -17.03 -3.52
CA PHE A 13 0.77 -17.57 -2.16
C PHE A 13 0.04 -18.93 -2.19
N PRO A 14 0.27 -19.82 -1.19
CA PRO A 14 -0.48 -21.07 -1.07
C PRO A 14 -1.99 -20.82 -1.05
N GLU A 15 -2.75 -21.69 -1.70
CA GLU A 15 -4.21 -21.57 -1.73
C GLU A 15 -4.82 -21.61 -0.32
N THR A 16 -4.28 -22.44 0.56
CA THR A 16 -4.71 -22.51 1.98
C THR A 16 -4.58 -21.16 2.68
N LEU A 17 -3.52 -20.41 2.45
CA LEU A 17 -3.33 -19.07 3.01
C LEU A 17 -4.36 -18.09 2.44
N THR A 18 -4.62 -18.17 1.14
CA THR A 18 -5.59 -17.32 0.44
C THR A 18 -7.01 -17.57 0.94
N GLU A 19 -7.39 -18.85 1.10
CA GLU A 19 -8.69 -19.23 1.65
C GLU A 19 -8.84 -18.78 3.10
N GLN A 20 -7.80 -18.92 3.92
CA GLN A 20 -7.82 -18.46 5.29
C GLN A 20 -7.99 -16.94 5.39
N ALA A 21 -7.35 -16.16 4.51
CA ALA A 21 -7.52 -14.71 4.46
C ALA A 21 -8.97 -14.33 4.07
N LEU A 22 -9.58 -15.07 3.15
CA LEU A 22 -10.96 -14.89 2.77
C LEU A 22 -11.92 -15.22 3.93
N GLU A 23 -11.72 -16.35 4.60
CA GLU A 23 -12.55 -16.75 5.74
C GLU A 23 -12.46 -15.75 6.90
N ASP A 24 -11.25 -15.32 7.25
CA ASP A 24 -11.06 -14.30 8.29
C ASP A 24 -11.80 -13.00 7.96
N ALA A 25 -11.77 -12.58 6.69
CA ALA A 25 -12.50 -11.39 6.24
C ALA A 25 -14.03 -11.57 6.36
N LEU A 26 -14.55 -12.69 5.83
CA LEU A 26 -16.00 -12.99 5.84
C LEU A 26 -16.53 -13.28 7.26
N GLY A 27 -15.66 -13.69 8.19
CA GLY A 27 -16.00 -13.88 9.60
C GLY A 27 -16.12 -12.59 10.41
N SER A 28 -15.92 -11.40 9.82
CA SER A 28 -16.16 -10.12 10.48
C SER A 28 -17.67 -9.88 10.65
N ALA A 29 -18.04 -9.04 11.64
CA ALA A 29 -19.44 -8.70 11.91
C ALA A 29 -20.01 -7.67 10.91
N THR A 30 -19.20 -7.15 10.00
CA THR A 30 -19.57 -6.10 9.05
C THR A 30 -20.24 -6.72 7.81
N GLU A 31 -21.28 -6.08 7.31
CA GLU A 31 -22.04 -6.58 6.14
C GLU A 31 -21.19 -6.65 4.87
N VAL A 32 -20.29 -5.68 4.66
CA VAL A 32 -19.30 -5.68 3.59
C VAL A 32 -17.92 -5.50 4.21
N PRO A 33 -17.20 -6.59 4.51
CA PRO A 33 -15.90 -6.51 5.15
C PRO A 33 -14.85 -5.83 4.28
N VAL A 34 -13.95 -5.10 4.96
CA VAL A 34 -12.74 -4.52 4.40
C VAL A 34 -11.53 -5.27 4.97
N LEU A 35 -10.94 -6.14 4.15
CA LEU A 35 -9.69 -6.83 4.51
C LEU A 35 -8.50 -5.94 4.13
N ALA A 36 -7.77 -5.44 5.13
CA ALA A 36 -6.52 -4.74 4.91
C ALA A 36 -5.35 -5.73 4.79
N ILE A 37 -4.56 -5.59 3.74
CA ILE A 37 -3.30 -6.33 3.56
C ILE A 37 -2.15 -5.34 3.57
N SER A 38 -1.40 -5.31 4.67
CA SER A 38 -0.22 -4.47 4.86
C SER A 38 1.07 -5.26 4.61
N GLY A 39 2.14 -4.56 4.29
CA GLY A 39 3.48 -5.16 4.13
C GLY A 39 4.38 -4.31 3.25
N LEU A 40 5.70 -4.42 3.41
CA LEU A 40 6.67 -3.57 2.73
C LEU A 40 6.60 -3.70 1.20
N GLN A 41 7.24 -2.75 0.50
CA GLN A 41 7.29 -2.79 -0.97
C GLN A 41 7.94 -4.09 -1.46
N GLY A 42 7.27 -4.74 -2.40
CA GLY A 42 7.76 -6.00 -2.98
C GLY A 42 7.44 -7.26 -2.19
N SER A 43 6.72 -7.18 -1.06
CA SER A 43 6.34 -8.34 -0.23
C SER A 43 5.29 -9.25 -0.88
N GLY A 44 4.57 -8.81 -1.91
CA GLY A 44 3.54 -9.61 -2.58
C GLY A 44 2.09 -9.27 -2.18
N LYS A 45 1.86 -8.16 -1.48
CA LYS A 45 0.49 -7.73 -1.08
C LYS A 45 -0.54 -7.78 -2.20
N SER A 46 -0.22 -7.14 -3.32
CA SER A 46 -1.13 -7.09 -4.48
C SER A 46 -1.38 -8.49 -5.08
N THR A 47 -0.40 -9.40 -4.95
CA THR A 47 -0.54 -10.81 -5.32
C THR A 47 -1.56 -11.49 -4.41
N LEU A 48 -1.39 -11.40 -3.09
CA LEU A 48 -2.32 -11.98 -2.13
C LEU A 48 -3.72 -11.37 -2.29
N ALA A 49 -3.81 -10.05 -2.40
CA ALA A 49 -5.08 -9.35 -2.61
C ALA A 49 -5.83 -9.86 -3.85
N ALA A 50 -5.12 -10.01 -4.98
CA ALA A 50 -5.71 -10.54 -6.21
C ALA A 50 -6.15 -12.00 -6.07
N GLN A 51 -5.38 -12.84 -5.36
CA GLN A 51 -5.73 -14.23 -5.09
C GLN A 51 -6.98 -14.33 -4.20
N VAL A 52 -7.07 -13.52 -3.13
CA VAL A 52 -8.25 -13.45 -2.24
C VAL A 52 -9.49 -13.04 -3.03
N VAL A 53 -9.40 -11.99 -3.87
CA VAL A 53 -10.51 -11.56 -4.73
C VAL A 53 -10.91 -12.66 -5.72
N ALA A 54 -9.93 -13.36 -6.32
CA ALA A 54 -10.22 -14.48 -7.24
C ALA A 54 -10.92 -15.63 -6.51
N SER A 55 -10.51 -15.95 -5.28
CA SER A 55 -11.16 -16.97 -4.45
C SER A 55 -12.59 -16.57 -4.07
N ALA A 56 -12.81 -15.33 -3.63
CA ALA A 56 -14.14 -14.80 -3.33
C ALA A 56 -15.07 -14.94 -4.56
N ARG A 57 -14.58 -14.57 -5.75
CA ARG A 57 -15.36 -14.67 -7.01
C ARG A 57 -15.69 -16.11 -7.39
N ARG A 58 -14.79 -17.09 -7.15
CA ARG A 58 -15.11 -18.51 -7.34
C ARG A 58 -16.25 -18.99 -6.44
N ARG A 59 -16.45 -18.34 -5.29
CA ARG A 59 -17.60 -18.60 -4.38
C ARG A 59 -18.85 -17.79 -4.73
N GLY A 60 -18.86 -17.06 -5.84
CA GLY A 60 -19.98 -16.24 -6.28
C GLY A 60 -20.08 -14.86 -5.62
N LEU A 61 -19.07 -14.45 -4.83
CA LEU A 61 -19.03 -13.15 -4.17
C LEU A 61 -18.51 -12.06 -5.12
N ASN A 62 -19.11 -10.87 -5.05
CA ASN A 62 -18.62 -9.71 -5.75
C ASN A 62 -17.51 -9.04 -4.93
N ALA A 63 -16.25 -9.21 -5.33
CA ALA A 63 -15.09 -8.71 -4.60
C ALA A 63 -14.18 -7.85 -5.49
N ALA A 64 -13.54 -6.85 -4.88
CA ALA A 64 -12.62 -5.97 -5.57
C ALA A 64 -11.39 -5.62 -4.70
N THR A 65 -10.33 -5.12 -5.35
CA THR A 65 -9.13 -4.62 -4.68
C THR A 65 -9.04 -3.10 -4.83
N LEU A 66 -8.73 -2.42 -3.73
CA LEU A 66 -8.27 -1.04 -3.69
C LEU A 66 -6.81 -1.03 -3.20
N SER A 67 -5.93 -0.29 -3.85
CA SER A 67 -4.58 -0.02 -3.34
C SER A 67 -4.50 1.39 -2.76
N ILE A 68 -3.76 1.57 -1.66
CA ILE A 68 -3.42 2.91 -1.16
C ILE A 68 -2.68 3.72 -2.24
N ASP A 69 -1.92 3.04 -3.11
CA ASP A 69 -1.22 3.65 -4.23
C ASP A 69 -2.17 4.21 -5.32
N ASP A 70 -3.40 3.72 -5.39
CA ASP A 70 -4.41 4.20 -6.34
C ASP A 70 -5.01 5.57 -5.93
N VAL A 71 -4.85 5.95 -4.67
CA VAL A 71 -5.36 7.21 -4.13
C VAL A 71 -4.30 8.28 -3.92
N TYR A 72 -3.13 8.19 -4.57
CA TYR A 72 -2.15 9.28 -4.51
C TYR A 72 -2.76 10.61 -4.96
N LEU A 73 -2.31 11.69 -4.35
CA LEU A 73 -2.56 13.05 -4.83
C LEU A 73 -2.05 13.19 -6.27
N THR A 74 -2.75 13.98 -7.09
CA THR A 74 -2.27 14.37 -8.42
C THR A 74 -0.89 15.04 -8.32
N ARG A 75 -0.09 14.99 -9.38
CA ARG A 75 1.22 15.65 -9.42
C ARG A 75 1.12 17.13 -9.07
N ALA A 76 0.11 17.83 -9.59
CA ALA A 76 -0.11 19.24 -9.30
C ALA A 76 -0.37 19.50 -7.79
N ARG A 77 -1.15 18.64 -7.13
CA ARG A 77 -1.39 18.75 -5.66
C ARG A 77 -0.11 18.48 -4.87
N ARG A 78 0.68 17.46 -5.24
CA ARG A 78 1.97 17.18 -4.60
C ARG A 78 2.99 18.31 -4.81
N GLN A 79 3.05 18.90 -6.00
CA GLN A 79 3.90 20.09 -6.25
C GLN A 79 3.49 21.28 -5.40
N ARG A 80 2.18 21.50 -5.19
CA ARG A 80 1.70 22.55 -4.29
C ARG A 80 2.14 22.26 -2.84
N LEU A 81 1.94 21.04 -2.37
CA LEU A 81 2.34 20.60 -1.05
C LEU A 81 3.86 20.74 -0.86
N ALA A 82 4.65 20.40 -1.88
CA ALA A 82 6.09 20.56 -1.86
C ALA A 82 6.55 22.01 -1.71
N ARG A 83 5.84 22.96 -2.33
CA ARG A 83 6.13 24.41 -2.19
C ARG A 83 5.69 24.98 -0.84
N GLN A 84 4.61 24.47 -0.27
CA GLN A 84 4.02 25.00 0.97
C GLN A 84 4.67 24.42 2.23
N VAL A 85 5.06 23.15 2.19
CA VAL A 85 5.55 22.43 3.37
C VAL A 85 7.01 22.03 3.19
N HIS A 86 7.32 21.07 2.31
CA HIS A 86 8.68 20.58 2.16
C HIS A 86 8.92 19.95 0.78
N PRO A 87 10.06 20.23 0.09
CA PRO A 87 10.34 19.75 -1.28
C PRO A 87 10.21 18.23 -1.46
N LEU A 88 10.52 17.43 -0.45
CA LEU A 88 10.40 15.97 -0.51
C LEU A 88 8.96 15.49 -0.74
N LEU A 89 7.94 16.30 -0.46
CA LEU A 89 6.53 15.96 -0.67
C LEU A 89 6.09 15.99 -2.15
N VAL A 90 6.98 16.34 -3.07
CA VAL A 90 6.75 16.14 -4.51
C VAL A 90 6.73 14.65 -4.87
N THR A 91 7.47 13.82 -4.14
CA THR A 91 7.55 12.38 -4.35
C THR A 91 6.32 11.71 -3.74
N ARG A 92 5.62 10.89 -4.53
CA ARG A 92 4.50 10.10 -4.04
C ARG A 92 4.96 8.99 -3.09
N GLY A 93 4.09 8.56 -2.21
CA GLY A 93 4.30 7.41 -1.34
C GLY A 93 4.29 7.75 0.14
N PRO A 94 5.11 8.71 0.61
CA PRO A 94 5.10 9.09 2.03
C PRO A 94 3.71 9.51 2.53
N PRO A 95 3.42 9.36 3.82
CA PRO A 95 2.21 9.91 4.42
C PRO A 95 2.02 11.38 4.04
N SER A 96 0.77 11.83 3.95
CA SER A 96 0.30 13.12 3.40
C SER A 96 0.33 13.27 1.87
N THR A 97 0.81 12.28 1.12
CA THR A 97 0.78 12.32 -0.36
C THR A 97 -0.39 11.54 -0.97
N HIS A 98 -1.35 11.11 -0.16
CA HIS A 98 -2.58 10.41 -0.57
C HIS A 98 -3.80 11.32 -0.45
N ASP A 99 -4.79 11.09 -1.30
CA ASP A 99 -6.11 11.74 -1.27
C ASP A 99 -7.03 10.95 -0.33
N LEU A 100 -6.86 11.14 0.98
CA LEU A 100 -7.63 10.41 1.98
C LEU A 100 -9.14 10.66 1.86
N PRO A 101 -9.62 11.90 1.56
CA PRO A 101 -11.04 12.10 1.25
C PRO A 101 -11.54 11.23 0.09
N LEU A 102 -10.72 10.96 -0.93
CA LEU A 102 -11.09 10.03 -2.01
C LEU A 102 -11.18 8.59 -1.49
N ALA A 103 -10.22 8.15 -0.67
CA ALA A 103 -10.25 6.82 -0.06
C ALA A 103 -11.50 6.64 0.81
N HIS A 104 -11.83 7.61 1.64
CA HIS A 104 -13.04 7.59 2.47
C HIS A 104 -14.31 7.50 1.63
N ARG A 105 -14.44 8.28 0.54
CA ARG A 105 -15.60 8.18 -0.37
C ARG A 105 -15.77 6.78 -0.97
N VAL A 106 -14.67 6.11 -1.32
CA VAL A 106 -14.74 4.72 -1.79
C VAL A 106 -15.25 3.80 -0.69
N LEU A 107 -14.69 3.90 0.52
CA LEU A 107 -15.12 3.08 1.66
C LEU A 107 -16.57 3.36 2.08
N ASP A 108 -17.02 4.62 1.98
CA ASP A 108 -18.43 4.99 2.24
C ASP A 108 -19.38 4.37 1.22
N ALA A 109 -18.99 4.33 -0.05
CA ALA A 109 -19.78 3.68 -1.09
C ALA A 109 -19.84 2.16 -0.88
N VAL A 110 -18.73 1.53 -0.46
CA VAL A 110 -18.67 0.10 -0.10
C VAL A 110 -19.60 -0.19 1.07
N ALA A 111 -19.46 0.53 2.19
CA ALA A 111 -20.29 0.33 3.39
C ALA A 111 -21.80 0.57 3.11
N ALA A 112 -22.11 1.52 2.23
CA ALA A 112 -23.50 1.80 1.83
C ALA A 112 -24.01 0.87 0.70
N ARG A 113 -23.25 -0.16 0.28
CA ARG A 113 -23.59 -1.10 -0.79
C ARG A 113 -24.01 -0.41 -2.08
N ARG A 114 -23.36 0.70 -2.43
CA ARG A 114 -23.66 1.48 -3.64
C ARG A 114 -22.73 1.11 -4.79
N PRO A 115 -23.17 1.26 -6.05
CA PRO A 115 -22.27 1.28 -7.19
C PRO A 115 -21.13 2.27 -6.97
N LEU A 116 -19.91 1.92 -7.38
CA LEU A 116 -18.74 2.76 -7.16
C LEU A 116 -17.76 2.70 -8.34
N VAL A 117 -16.89 3.66 -8.42
CA VAL A 117 -15.73 3.66 -9.30
C VAL A 117 -14.46 3.61 -8.48
N LEU A 118 -13.53 2.76 -8.88
CA LEU A 118 -12.26 2.59 -8.16
C LEU A 118 -11.19 3.49 -8.79
N PRO A 119 -10.58 4.39 -8.00
CA PRO A 119 -9.49 5.22 -8.50
C PRO A 119 -8.34 4.36 -9.03
N ARG A 120 -7.57 4.92 -9.97
CA ARG A 120 -6.37 4.30 -10.51
C ARG A 120 -5.28 5.33 -10.72
N PHE A 121 -4.06 4.92 -10.45
CA PHE A 121 -2.87 5.74 -10.58
C PHE A 121 -1.87 5.11 -11.56
N ASP A 122 -1.43 5.87 -12.57
CA ASP A 122 -0.35 5.44 -13.46
C ASP A 122 1.00 5.77 -12.83
N LYS A 123 1.67 4.74 -12.32
CA LYS A 123 2.98 4.88 -11.64
C LYS A 123 4.09 5.34 -12.58
N LEU A 124 3.97 5.06 -13.89
CA LEU A 124 4.97 5.46 -14.90
C LEU A 124 4.75 6.90 -15.34
N ALA A 125 3.50 7.33 -15.51
CA ALA A 125 3.17 8.73 -15.77
C ALA A 125 3.30 9.59 -14.51
N ASP A 126 3.40 8.99 -13.31
CA ASP A 126 3.37 9.63 -12.00
C ASP A 126 2.14 10.53 -11.83
N GLU A 127 0.97 10.06 -12.32
CA GLU A 127 -0.28 10.82 -12.31
C GLU A 127 -1.49 9.91 -12.08
N ARG A 128 -2.53 10.45 -11.47
CA ARG A 128 -3.84 9.80 -11.36
C ARG A 128 -4.48 9.70 -12.73
N LEU A 129 -5.02 8.53 -13.07
CA LEU A 129 -5.80 8.40 -14.30
C LEU A 129 -7.07 9.28 -14.23
N PRO A 130 -7.54 9.81 -15.37
CA PRO A 130 -8.84 10.48 -15.45
C PRO A 130 -9.97 9.57 -14.94
N ASP A 131 -10.95 10.14 -14.27
CA ASP A 131 -12.07 9.40 -13.65
C ASP A 131 -12.83 8.53 -14.66
N ALA A 132 -12.92 8.95 -15.92
CA ALA A 132 -13.53 8.17 -17.01
C ALA A 132 -12.80 6.85 -17.32
N GLN A 133 -11.56 6.70 -16.86
CA GLN A 133 -10.76 5.47 -17.02
C GLN A 133 -10.77 4.58 -15.77
N TRP A 134 -11.46 4.99 -14.70
CA TRP A 134 -11.57 4.20 -13.50
C TRP A 134 -12.53 3.03 -13.69
N PRO A 135 -12.19 1.82 -13.22
CA PRO A 135 -13.09 0.68 -13.23
C PRO A 135 -14.40 1.00 -12.51
N ARG A 136 -15.51 0.76 -13.19
CA ARG A 136 -16.85 0.90 -12.63
C ARG A 136 -17.36 -0.43 -12.13
N LEU A 137 -17.90 -0.42 -10.92
CA LEU A 137 -18.55 -1.55 -10.27
C LEU A 137 -20.03 -1.19 -10.10
N ASP A 138 -20.87 -1.76 -10.95
CA ASP A 138 -22.32 -1.47 -11.00
C ASP A 138 -23.10 -2.28 -9.95
N GLN A 139 -22.51 -3.37 -9.46
CA GLN A 139 -23.08 -4.20 -8.40
C GLN A 139 -22.41 -3.89 -7.06
N PRO A 140 -23.15 -3.93 -5.93
CA PRO A 140 -22.57 -3.83 -4.60
C PRO A 140 -21.48 -4.88 -4.39
N LEU A 141 -20.46 -4.51 -3.63
CA LEU A 141 -19.43 -5.46 -3.20
C LEU A 141 -19.92 -6.29 -2.01
N ASP A 142 -19.42 -7.53 -1.93
CA ASP A 142 -19.52 -8.40 -0.77
C ASP A 142 -18.20 -8.43 0.02
N LEU A 143 -17.09 -7.98 -0.60
CA LEU A 143 -15.76 -7.89 0.02
C LEU A 143 -14.92 -6.82 -0.69
N LEU A 144 -14.28 -5.95 0.09
CA LEU A 144 -13.19 -5.11 -0.39
C LEU A 144 -11.85 -5.58 0.20
N VAL A 145 -10.86 -5.85 -0.65
CA VAL A 145 -9.48 -6.05 -0.21
C VAL A 145 -8.71 -4.75 -0.40
N PHE A 146 -8.34 -4.11 0.70
CA PHE A 146 -7.57 -2.87 0.71
C PHE A 146 -6.11 -3.19 0.98
N GLU A 147 -5.21 -2.92 0.03
CA GLU A 147 -3.80 -3.23 0.20
C GLU A 147 -2.91 -1.99 0.21
N GLY A 148 -1.82 -2.06 0.96
CA GLY A 148 -0.87 -0.96 1.03
C GLY A 148 0.39 -1.27 1.83
N TRP A 149 1.40 -0.43 1.63
CA TRP A 149 2.72 -0.71 2.20
C TRP A 149 2.86 -0.35 3.70
N PHE A 150 1.87 0.36 4.28
CA PHE A 150 1.87 0.81 5.67
C PHE A 150 0.48 0.88 6.32
N LEU A 151 -0.50 0.15 5.78
CA LEU A 151 -1.84 0.09 6.38
C LEU A 151 -1.74 -0.37 7.84
N GLY A 152 -2.47 0.30 8.71
CA GLY A 152 -2.46 -0.02 10.15
C GLY A 152 -1.27 0.54 10.92
N THR A 153 -0.27 1.14 10.25
CA THR A 153 0.91 1.67 10.95
C THR A 153 0.55 2.89 11.78
N PRO A 154 0.86 2.92 13.10
CA PRO A 154 0.66 4.09 13.95
C PRO A 154 1.73 5.15 13.68
N ALA A 155 1.55 6.34 14.24
CA ALA A 155 2.61 7.34 14.31
C ALA A 155 3.74 6.90 15.26
N GLN A 156 4.93 7.46 15.06
CA GLN A 156 6.07 7.29 15.97
C GLN A 156 6.02 8.32 17.10
N ASP A 157 6.64 7.98 18.21
CA ASP A 157 6.89 8.94 19.28
C ASP A 157 7.91 9.99 18.84
N GLU A 158 7.84 11.21 19.42
CA GLU A 158 8.69 12.34 19.03
C GLU A 158 10.18 12.00 19.19
N ALA A 159 10.55 11.28 20.23
CA ALA A 159 11.93 10.85 20.48
C ALA A 159 12.50 9.94 19.36
N ASP A 160 11.64 9.15 18.71
CA ASP A 160 12.01 8.28 17.59
C ASP A 160 12.11 9.05 16.24
N ILE A 161 11.40 10.18 16.14
CA ILE A 161 11.38 11.02 14.93
C ILE A 161 12.63 11.89 14.85
N ASP A 162 13.14 12.38 15.95
CA ASP A 162 14.18 13.42 15.97
C ASP A 162 15.46 13.03 15.23
N PRO A 163 16.09 11.86 15.44
CA PRO A 163 17.29 11.51 14.70
C PRO A 163 16.99 11.12 13.24
N PRO A 164 17.76 11.65 12.26
CA PRO A 164 17.61 11.24 10.87
C PRO A 164 18.02 9.78 10.67
N LEU A 165 17.18 9.01 9.99
CA LEU A 165 17.38 7.57 9.82
C LEU A 165 18.36 7.22 8.70
N ASN A 166 18.29 7.91 7.56
CA ASN A 166 19.01 7.57 6.34
C ASN A 166 19.65 8.81 5.67
N ALA A 167 20.29 8.62 4.52
CA ALA A 167 20.97 9.70 3.80
C ALA A 167 19.97 10.76 3.29
N LEU A 168 18.79 10.35 2.84
CA LEU A 168 17.75 11.29 2.39
C LEU A 168 17.38 12.28 3.50
N GLU A 169 17.13 11.77 4.70
CA GLU A 169 16.74 12.60 5.85
C GLU A 169 17.89 13.49 6.30
N ARG A 170 19.13 12.97 6.35
CA ARG A 170 20.30 13.78 6.72
C ARG A 170 20.57 14.92 5.75
N GLU A 171 20.45 14.66 4.46
CA GLU A 171 20.83 15.60 3.40
C GLU A 171 19.73 16.59 3.03
N ALA A 172 18.47 16.14 3.01
CA ALA A 172 17.35 16.89 2.48
C ALA A 172 16.27 17.22 3.53
N ASP A 173 16.36 16.69 4.75
CA ASP A 173 15.42 16.95 5.86
C ASP A 173 16.19 17.12 7.18
N GLY A 174 17.30 17.87 7.16
CA GLY A 174 18.17 18.06 8.32
C GLY A 174 17.47 18.66 9.54
N ASP A 175 16.48 19.53 9.32
CA ASP A 175 15.63 20.12 10.37
C ASP A 175 14.48 19.20 10.83
N GLY A 176 14.25 18.08 10.17
CA GLY A 176 13.21 17.12 10.51
C GLY A 176 11.80 17.52 10.16
N ARG A 177 11.62 18.60 9.41
CA ARG A 177 10.31 19.13 9.06
C ARG A 177 9.48 18.17 8.23
N TRP A 178 10.08 17.49 7.24
CA TRP A 178 9.39 16.53 6.39
C TRP A 178 8.94 15.28 7.18
N ARG A 179 9.84 14.68 7.96
CA ARG A 179 9.52 13.45 8.71
C ARG A 179 8.48 13.69 9.80
N ARG A 180 8.53 14.86 10.49
CA ARG A 180 7.49 15.26 11.46
C ARG A 180 6.14 15.47 10.78
N TRP A 181 6.10 16.17 9.63
CA TRP A 181 4.88 16.35 8.85
C TRP A 181 4.24 15.02 8.44
N CYS A 182 5.05 14.07 7.95
CA CYS A 182 4.56 12.73 7.61
C CYS A 182 4.04 11.98 8.83
N ASN A 183 4.69 12.14 9.98
CA ASN A 183 4.28 11.50 11.23
C ASN A 183 2.99 12.10 11.81
N GLU A 184 2.82 13.42 11.74
CA GLU A 184 1.58 14.11 12.12
C GLU A 184 0.40 13.64 11.27
N ALA A 185 0.60 13.50 9.95
CA ALA A 185 -0.42 12.92 9.09
C ALA A 185 -0.78 11.49 9.52
N LEU A 186 0.20 10.65 9.85
CA LEU A 186 -0.04 9.30 10.38
C LEU A 186 -0.81 9.33 11.70
N ALA A 187 -0.52 10.26 12.61
CA ALA A 187 -1.20 10.38 13.89
C ALA A 187 -2.67 10.78 13.75
N GLY A 188 -3.01 11.50 12.69
CA GLY A 188 -4.35 12.02 12.42
C GLY A 188 -5.14 11.23 11.37
N ASP A 189 -5.24 11.80 10.18
CA ASP A 189 -6.15 11.37 9.11
C ASP A 189 -6.00 9.89 8.70
N TYR A 190 -4.77 9.33 8.74
CA TYR A 190 -4.57 7.93 8.40
C TYR A 190 -5.15 6.98 9.45
N GLN A 191 -5.14 7.33 10.74
CA GLN A 191 -5.74 6.49 11.77
C GLN A 191 -7.25 6.34 11.54
N ALA A 192 -7.94 7.41 11.12
CA ALA A 192 -9.35 7.36 10.76
C ALA A 192 -9.60 6.42 9.55
N LEU A 193 -8.66 6.36 8.60
CA LEU A 193 -8.76 5.43 7.48
C LEU A 193 -8.51 3.98 7.93
N TRP A 194 -7.53 3.74 8.82
CA TRP A 194 -7.24 2.40 9.34
C TRP A 194 -8.40 1.80 10.13
N GLN A 195 -9.14 2.63 10.88
CA GLN A 195 -10.34 2.21 11.62
C GLN A 195 -11.50 1.73 10.72
N ARG A 196 -11.41 1.95 9.39
CA ARG A 196 -12.38 1.43 8.43
C ARG A 196 -12.10 0.00 7.97
N CYS A 197 -10.99 -0.58 8.42
CA CYS A 197 -10.60 -1.95 8.08
C CYS A 197 -11.07 -2.91 9.16
N ASP A 198 -11.79 -3.98 8.77
CA ASP A 198 -12.35 -4.97 9.70
C ASP A 198 -11.34 -6.03 10.11
N ARG A 199 -10.38 -6.32 9.25
CA ARG A 199 -9.26 -7.24 9.48
C ARG A 199 -7.98 -6.66 8.89
N LEU A 200 -6.88 -6.85 9.61
CA LEU A 200 -5.54 -6.46 9.17
C LEU A 200 -4.63 -7.68 9.08
N TRP A 201 -4.18 -8.00 7.89
CA TRP A 201 -3.16 -8.99 7.60
C TRP A 201 -1.83 -8.30 7.29
N PHE A 202 -0.76 -8.71 7.97
CA PHE A 202 0.57 -8.14 7.75
C PHE A 202 1.53 -9.16 7.15
N LEU A 203 2.04 -8.85 5.94
CA LEU A 203 3.11 -9.61 5.30
C LEU A 203 4.45 -9.13 5.86
N GLN A 204 4.98 -9.85 6.84
CA GLN A 204 6.19 -9.49 7.56
C GLN A 204 7.44 -10.05 6.85
N PRO A 205 8.27 -9.22 6.18
CA PRO A 205 9.60 -9.62 5.72
C PRO A 205 10.57 -9.78 6.89
N PRO A 206 11.76 -10.38 6.68
CA PRO A 206 12.78 -10.49 7.74
C PRO A 206 13.19 -9.14 8.32
N ASP A 207 13.43 -8.17 7.45
CA ASP A 207 13.79 -6.79 7.79
C ASP A 207 13.66 -5.86 6.58
N PHE A 208 14.02 -4.58 6.74
CA PHE A 208 13.95 -3.60 5.65
C PHE A 208 15.02 -3.81 4.56
N SER A 209 16.13 -4.47 4.83
CA SER A 209 17.24 -4.64 3.87
C SER A 209 16.85 -5.40 2.59
N VAL A 210 15.78 -6.19 2.66
CA VAL A 210 15.26 -6.92 1.48
C VAL A 210 14.55 -6.00 0.47
N VAL A 211 14.05 -4.83 0.91
CA VAL A 211 13.21 -3.94 0.09
C VAL A 211 13.92 -3.42 -1.16
N PRO A 212 15.16 -2.90 -1.10
CA PRO A 212 15.86 -2.44 -2.31
C PRO A 212 15.98 -3.52 -3.37
N ARG A 213 16.31 -4.77 -2.97
CA ARG A 213 16.40 -5.91 -3.88
C ARG A 213 15.04 -6.27 -4.47
N TRP A 214 13.98 -6.33 -3.64
CA TRP A 214 12.63 -6.66 -4.09
C TRP A 214 12.07 -5.61 -5.06
N ARG A 215 12.32 -4.33 -4.76
CA ARG A 215 11.92 -3.24 -5.65
C ARG A 215 12.69 -3.25 -6.96
N TRP A 216 13.99 -3.57 -6.93
CA TRP A 216 14.77 -3.70 -8.15
C TRP A 216 14.24 -4.81 -9.06
N GLN A 217 13.91 -5.97 -8.50
CA GLN A 217 13.28 -7.07 -9.25
C GLN A 217 11.97 -6.65 -9.91
N GLN A 218 11.12 -5.87 -9.20
CA GLN A 218 9.89 -5.34 -9.78
C GLN A 218 10.17 -4.35 -10.91
N GLU A 219 11.15 -3.47 -10.74
CA GLU A 219 11.53 -2.49 -11.75
C GLU A 219 12.03 -3.15 -13.03
N GLN A 220 12.95 -4.13 -12.90
CA GLN A 220 13.45 -4.90 -14.04
C GLN A 220 12.34 -5.60 -14.81
N ALA A 221 11.39 -6.16 -14.10
CA ALA A 221 10.30 -6.86 -14.70
C ALA A 221 9.29 -5.92 -15.38
N LEU A 222 9.04 -4.72 -14.83
CA LEU A 222 8.25 -3.68 -15.51
C LEU A 222 8.93 -3.20 -16.79
N GLN A 223 10.24 -3.01 -16.78
CA GLN A 223 11.02 -2.64 -17.95
C GLN A 223 10.99 -3.75 -19.02
N ALA A 224 11.11 -5.01 -18.62
CA ALA A 224 11.00 -6.15 -19.54
C ALA A 224 9.62 -6.27 -20.19
N ALA A 225 8.55 -5.98 -19.42
CA ALA A 225 7.18 -6.02 -19.93
C ALA A 225 6.82 -4.81 -20.81
N GLN A 226 7.54 -3.69 -20.69
CA GLN A 226 7.28 -2.45 -21.42
C GLN A 226 8.60 -1.79 -21.90
N PRO A 227 9.28 -2.36 -22.90
CA PRO A 227 10.62 -1.92 -23.32
C PRO A 227 10.70 -0.47 -23.80
N GLY A 228 9.59 0.13 -24.22
CA GLY A 228 9.51 1.53 -24.67
C GLY A 228 9.35 2.56 -23.55
N ARG A 229 9.25 2.17 -22.28
CA ARG A 229 9.06 3.07 -21.13
C ARG A 229 10.30 3.00 -20.23
N HIS A 230 10.89 4.17 -19.95
CA HIS A 230 12.07 4.25 -19.07
C HIS A 230 11.64 4.10 -17.60
N GLY A 231 12.22 3.12 -16.91
CA GLY A 231 12.11 2.95 -15.48
C GLY A 231 13.24 3.66 -14.70
N MET A 232 13.27 3.47 -13.39
CA MET A 232 14.32 4.00 -12.54
C MET A 232 15.63 3.23 -12.74
N SER A 233 16.76 3.95 -12.78
CA SER A 233 18.08 3.35 -12.61
C SER A 233 18.24 2.85 -11.16
N ARG A 234 19.23 1.95 -10.93
CA ARG A 234 19.46 1.41 -9.59
C ARG A 234 19.75 2.49 -8.53
N PRO A 235 20.61 3.51 -8.78
CA PRO A 235 20.82 4.60 -7.82
C PRO A 235 19.54 5.41 -7.53
N GLN A 236 18.73 5.68 -8.57
CA GLN A 236 17.45 6.37 -8.40
C GLN A 236 16.50 5.56 -7.54
N LEU A 237 16.43 4.25 -7.73
CA LEU A 237 15.59 3.37 -6.94
C LEU A 237 16.09 3.29 -5.48
N GLU A 238 17.39 3.19 -5.24
CA GLU A 238 17.96 3.20 -3.90
C GLU A 238 17.66 4.51 -3.15
N ARG A 239 17.70 5.65 -3.85
CA ARG A 239 17.26 6.94 -3.28
C ARG A 239 15.75 6.95 -3.03
N PHE A 240 14.96 6.44 -3.96
CA PHE A 240 13.50 6.36 -3.84
C PHE A 240 13.04 5.50 -2.65
N VAL A 241 13.69 4.39 -2.40
CA VAL A 241 13.36 3.50 -1.28
C VAL A 241 13.55 4.19 0.09
N GLN A 242 14.46 5.16 0.22
CA GLN A 242 14.69 5.89 1.46
C GLN A 242 13.49 6.73 1.91
N TYR A 243 12.61 7.17 0.99
CA TYR A 243 11.36 7.85 1.33
C TYR A 243 10.40 7.01 2.16
N TYR A 244 10.53 5.69 2.08
CA TYR A 244 9.65 4.72 2.72
C TYR A 244 10.26 4.09 3.97
N GLU A 245 11.57 4.22 4.13
CA GLU A 245 12.34 3.42 5.10
C GLU A 245 11.86 3.65 6.54
N ARG A 246 11.70 4.89 6.96
CA ARG A 246 11.27 5.23 8.33
C ARG A 246 9.96 4.56 8.71
N VAL A 247 8.93 4.80 7.93
CA VAL A 247 7.59 4.23 8.19
C VAL A 247 7.60 2.71 8.05
N SER A 248 8.37 2.16 7.10
CA SER A 248 8.50 0.70 6.93
C SER A 248 9.17 0.04 8.13
N ARG A 249 10.25 0.62 8.67
CA ARG A 249 10.91 0.10 9.89
C ARG A 249 10.00 0.21 11.10
N HIS A 250 9.20 1.27 11.19
CA HIS A 250 8.22 1.42 12.25
C HIS A 250 7.09 0.38 12.12
N ALA A 251 6.57 0.16 10.92
CA ALA A 251 5.60 -0.90 10.63
C ALA A 251 6.11 -2.29 11.04
N LEU A 252 7.37 -2.61 10.74
CA LEU A 252 7.99 -3.88 11.15
C LEU A 252 8.04 -4.08 12.67
N ARG A 253 8.17 -2.98 13.44
CA ARG A 253 8.20 -3.03 14.92
C ARG A 253 6.81 -3.14 15.52
N THR A 254 5.82 -2.49 14.92
CA THR A 254 4.50 -2.27 15.53
C THR A 254 3.42 -3.21 15.00
N LEU A 255 3.36 -3.45 13.69
CA LEU A 255 2.28 -4.23 13.09
C LEU A 255 2.21 -5.69 13.55
N PRO A 256 3.31 -6.39 13.91
CA PRO A 256 3.19 -7.74 14.44
C PRO A 256 2.35 -7.88 15.72
N ALA A 257 2.21 -6.79 16.50
CA ALA A 257 1.37 -6.75 17.69
C ALA A 257 -0.04 -6.19 17.45
N ILE A 258 -0.29 -5.59 16.29
CA ILE A 258 -1.55 -4.91 15.95
C ILE A 258 -2.39 -5.74 14.97
N ALA A 259 -1.72 -6.43 14.03
CA ALA A 259 -2.40 -7.18 12.98
C ALA A 259 -3.15 -8.39 13.53
N ASP A 260 -4.32 -8.68 12.96
CA ASP A 260 -5.10 -9.90 13.27
C ASP A 260 -4.34 -11.15 12.84
N ARG A 261 -3.56 -11.06 11.75
CA ARG A 261 -2.69 -12.13 11.24
C ARG A 261 -1.36 -11.59 10.74
N VAL A 262 -0.30 -12.34 11.03
CA VAL A 262 1.05 -12.04 10.56
C VAL A 262 1.56 -13.20 9.71
N VAL A 263 1.74 -12.94 8.42
CA VAL A 263 2.36 -13.88 7.48
C VAL A 263 3.86 -13.62 7.46
N VAL A 264 4.63 -14.48 8.09
CA VAL A 264 6.09 -14.36 8.15
C VAL A 264 6.69 -14.85 6.84
N LEU A 265 7.47 -13.98 6.20
CA LEU A 265 8.14 -14.24 4.92
C LEU A 265 9.66 -14.34 5.11
N ASP A 266 10.29 -15.20 4.33
CA ASP A 266 11.74 -15.15 4.18
C ASP A 266 12.19 -14.12 3.12
N ALA A 267 13.51 -14.01 2.93
CA ALA A 267 14.11 -13.09 1.95
C ALA A 267 13.79 -13.45 0.49
N GLN A 268 13.27 -14.64 0.21
CA GLN A 268 12.77 -15.12 -1.08
C GLN A 268 11.24 -15.00 -1.19
N ARG A 269 10.59 -14.40 -0.20
CA ARG A 269 9.13 -14.22 -0.07
C ARG A 269 8.36 -15.54 0.12
N GLN A 270 9.04 -16.62 0.57
CA GLN A 270 8.34 -17.84 0.91
C GLN A 270 7.70 -17.71 2.29
N VAL A 271 6.49 -18.20 2.42
CA VAL A 271 5.76 -18.20 3.70
C VAL A 271 6.45 -19.18 4.65
N GLN A 272 6.86 -18.69 5.81
CA GLN A 272 7.50 -19.47 6.86
C GLN A 272 6.51 -19.84 7.97
N ALA A 273 5.60 -18.92 8.30
CA ALA A 273 4.59 -19.11 9.33
C ALA A 273 3.40 -18.18 9.12
N LEU A 274 2.26 -18.54 9.66
CA LEU A 274 1.11 -17.68 9.93
C LEU A 274 0.91 -17.63 11.45
N ARG A 275 0.80 -16.42 12.00
CA ARG A 275 0.60 -16.16 13.43
C ARG A 275 -0.64 -15.32 13.65
#